data_5d3ea88e0223022e023135db2e206df8
#
_entry.id   5d3ea88e0223022e023135db2e206df8
#
_cell.length_a   1.000
_cell.length_b   1.000
_cell.length_c   1.000
_cell.angle_alpha   90.00
_cell.angle_beta   90.00
_cell.angle_gamma   90.00
#
_symmetry.space_group_name_H-M   'P 1'
#
loop_
_entity.id
_entity.type
_entity.pdbx_description
1 polymer ?
#
loop_
_entity_poly.entity_id
_entity_poly.type
_entity_poly.pdbx_seq_one_letter_code
_entity_poly.pdbx_strand_id
1 'polypeptide(L)'
;MRRFNRVVTQRAGALDDAFLARGRPLGQARVLWEIGPEGVDIRTLRNRLGLDSGYLSRVLAALAADGLVVVRPSETDRRVRTARLTRAGLAERAELDRRNDAVASSILEPLGEAQRARLVEAMAVVERLLTASMIRLQPCDPRHPHARSSLGSYFAELAARFDGGFDIDRANPDDPSDLVPPAGLLLVATLNGEPVGCGALRHHDVRRGAPHWSEIKRLWVVPTVRGAGLGRRLLVALEQRAAAAGARTVRLDTNRVLTEAITMYRAEGYREIPAFNDNPYAHHWFEKRLAPGGPRRGQARVASTRSTNAVSGTAPAQA
;
A
#
# COMPACT_ATOMS: atom_id res chain seq x y z
N MET A 1 5.94 -0.47 22.47
CA MET A 1 5.56 0.64 21.59
C MET A 1 5.57 2.02 22.28
N ARG A 2 4.86 2.28 23.39
CA ARG A 2 4.85 3.62 24.06
C ARG A 2 6.23 4.17 24.43
N ARG A 3 7.12 3.32 24.97
CA ARG A 3 8.51 3.73 25.31
C ARG A 3 9.32 4.08 24.06
N PHE A 4 9.22 3.29 23.01
CA PHE A 4 9.86 3.52 21.72
C PHE A 4 9.41 4.87 21.13
N ASN A 5 8.10 5.10 21.01
CA ASN A 5 7.57 6.35 20.45
C ASN A 5 8.08 7.58 21.22
N ARG A 6 8.14 7.49 22.59
CA ARG A 6 8.64 8.58 23.42
C ARG A 6 10.10 8.92 23.12
N VAL A 7 10.96 7.90 23.01
CA VAL A 7 12.37 8.10 22.68
C VAL A 7 12.55 8.68 21.27
N VAL A 8 11.81 8.15 20.29
CA VAL A 8 11.89 8.61 18.89
C VAL A 8 11.42 10.06 18.78
N THR A 9 10.24 10.42 19.33
CA THR A 9 9.73 11.80 19.26
C THR A 9 10.64 12.79 19.96
N GLN A 10 11.22 12.42 21.10
CA GLN A 10 12.19 13.26 21.80
C GLN A 10 13.46 13.47 20.97
N ARG A 11 14.02 12.41 20.39
CA ARG A 11 15.27 12.48 19.62
C ARG A 11 15.08 13.16 18.25
N ALA A 12 13.91 13.05 17.67
CA ALA A 12 13.58 13.71 16.40
C ALA A 12 13.17 15.18 16.56
N GLY A 13 13.07 15.71 17.78
CA GLY A 13 12.61 17.09 18.04
C GLY A 13 11.15 17.33 17.62
N ALA A 14 10.34 16.26 17.57
CA ALA A 14 8.97 16.35 17.07
C ALA A 14 8.01 17.12 18.00
N LEU A 15 8.43 17.39 19.22
CA LEU A 15 7.70 18.18 20.22
C LEU A 15 8.14 19.64 20.28
N ASP A 16 9.15 20.03 19.52
CA ASP A 16 9.62 21.41 19.48
C ASP A 16 8.64 22.26 18.67
N ASP A 17 8.21 23.38 19.22
CA ASP A 17 7.34 24.35 18.55
C ASP A 17 7.93 24.86 17.24
N ALA A 18 9.25 24.91 17.17
CA ALA A 18 10.02 25.27 15.98
C ALA A 18 10.80 24.06 15.46
N PHE A 19 10.11 23.15 14.72
CA PHE A 19 10.73 21.96 14.18
C PHE A 19 12.02 22.28 13.42
N LEU A 20 13.10 21.60 13.77
CA LEU A 20 14.46 21.84 13.26
C LEU A 20 14.91 23.32 13.41
N ALA A 21 14.45 24.01 14.44
CA ALA A 21 14.75 25.43 14.72
C ALA A 21 14.43 26.39 13.54
N ARG A 22 13.36 26.10 12.77
CA ARG A 22 12.93 26.93 11.62
C ARG A 22 11.72 27.82 11.89
N GLY A 23 11.21 27.86 13.14
CA GLY A 23 9.99 28.61 13.47
C GLY A 23 8.72 28.09 12.77
N ARG A 24 8.75 26.83 12.28
CA ARG A 24 7.63 26.16 11.62
C ARG A 24 7.22 24.91 12.38
N PRO A 25 5.92 24.68 12.56
CA PRO A 25 5.42 23.42 13.08
C PRO A 25 5.82 22.24 12.19
N LEU A 26 6.07 21.08 12.79
CA LEU A 26 6.37 19.83 12.07
C LEU A 26 5.39 19.53 10.92
N GLY A 27 4.09 19.81 11.12
CA GLY A 27 3.07 19.58 10.10
C GLY A 27 3.29 20.40 8.82
N GLN A 28 3.73 21.65 8.91
CA GLN A 28 4.07 22.49 7.75
C GLN A 28 5.34 22.00 7.05
N ALA A 29 6.38 21.66 7.82
CA ALA A 29 7.61 21.09 7.28
C ALA A 29 7.34 19.78 6.53
N ARG A 30 6.50 18.91 7.10
CA ARG A 30 6.12 17.65 6.48
C ARG A 30 5.37 17.85 5.16
N VAL A 31 4.41 18.77 5.10
CA VAL A 31 3.69 19.09 3.85
C VAL A 31 4.66 19.64 2.80
N LEU A 32 5.59 20.51 3.18
CA LEU A 32 6.61 21.06 2.27
C LEU A 32 7.47 19.95 1.65
N TRP A 33 7.91 18.99 2.46
CA TRP A 33 8.69 17.83 1.98
C TRP A 33 7.91 16.97 0.97
N GLU A 34 6.65 16.68 1.28
CA GLU A 34 5.83 15.77 0.45
C GLU A 34 5.39 16.39 -0.87
N ILE A 35 5.37 17.72 -1.00
CA ILE A 35 5.11 18.39 -2.29
C ILE A 35 6.20 18.03 -3.31
N GLY A 36 7.45 17.90 -2.89
CA GLY A 36 8.54 17.56 -3.77
C GLY A 36 8.87 18.63 -4.84
N PRO A 37 9.98 18.46 -5.59
CA PRO A 37 10.39 19.42 -6.62
C PRO A 37 9.43 19.47 -7.82
N GLU A 38 8.83 18.35 -8.19
CA GLU A 38 7.92 18.23 -9.34
C GLU A 38 6.50 18.74 -9.05
N GLY A 39 6.19 19.00 -7.78
CA GLY A 39 4.84 19.29 -7.32
C GLY A 39 3.98 18.03 -7.17
N VAL A 40 2.78 18.19 -6.63
CA VAL A 40 1.89 17.07 -6.33
C VAL A 40 0.43 17.49 -6.41
N ASP A 41 -0.44 16.61 -6.86
CA ASP A 41 -1.89 16.73 -6.74
C ASP A 41 -2.31 16.79 -5.25
N ILE A 42 -3.22 17.74 -4.91
CA ILE A 42 -3.64 17.96 -3.52
C ILE A 42 -4.37 16.73 -2.94
N ARG A 43 -5.10 15.97 -3.75
CA ARG A 43 -5.77 14.75 -3.30
C ARG A 43 -4.73 13.67 -2.97
N THR A 44 -3.75 13.51 -3.84
CA THR A 44 -2.61 12.60 -3.64
C THR A 44 -1.83 12.98 -2.39
N LEU A 45 -1.50 14.25 -2.21
CA LEU A 45 -0.82 14.77 -1.01
C LEU A 45 -1.62 14.48 0.27
N ARG A 46 -2.93 14.74 0.25
CA ARG A 46 -3.83 14.46 1.36
C ARG A 46 -3.85 12.98 1.73
N ASN A 47 -3.98 12.11 0.74
CA ASN A 47 -4.02 10.66 0.94
C ASN A 47 -2.68 10.14 1.47
N ARG A 48 -1.57 10.61 0.93
CA ARG A 48 -0.21 10.23 1.34
C ARG A 48 0.07 10.60 2.80
N LEU A 49 -0.41 11.76 3.23
CA LEU A 49 -0.22 12.23 4.60
C LEU A 49 -1.32 11.79 5.58
N GLY A 50 -2.42 11.21 5.08
CA GLY A 50 -3.56 10.82 5.91
C GLY A 50 -4.27 12.01 6.57
N LEU A 51 -4.24 13.19 5.95
CA LEU A 51 -4.77 14.43 6.50
C LEU A 51 -6.24 14.68 6.09
N ASP A 52 -7.00 15.35 6.95
CA ASP A 52 -8.29 15.91 6.55
C ASP A 52 -8.13 17.10 5.60
N SER A 53 -9.16 17.38 4.79
CA SER A 53 -9.11 18.41 3.76
C SER A 53 -8.98 19.84 4.34
N GLY A 54 -9.61 20.11 5.49
CA GLY A 54 -9.58 21.40 6.14
C GLY A 54 -8.21 21.72 6.71
N TYR A 55 -7.58 20.76 7.36
CA TYR A 55 -6.23 20.92 7.89
C TYR A 55 -5.22 21.15 6.75
N LEU A 56 -5.22 20.30 5.71
CA LEU A 56 -4.29 20.47 4.58
C LEU A 56 -4.50 21.84 3.89
N SER A 57 -5.75 22.28 3.71
CA SER A 57 -6.04 23.58 3.10
C SER A 57 -5.46 24.73 3.93
N ARG A 58 -5.58 24.71 5.26
CA ARG A 58 -4.98 25.72 6.15
C ARG A 58 -3.46 25.72 6.06
N VAL A 59 -2.82 24.53 6.04
CA VAL A 59 -1.36 24.42 5.92
C VAL A 59 -0.89 24.95 4.57
N LEU A 60 -1.54 24.59 3.47
CA LEU A 60 -1.20 25.10 2.13
C LEU A 60 -1.39 26.61 2.02
N ALA A 61 -2.46 27.17 2.63
CA ALA A 61 -2.69 28.62 2.67
C ALA A 61 -1.59 29.35 3.44
N ALA A 62 -1.15 28.81 4.58
CA ALA A 62 -0.04 29.39 5.35
C ALA A 62 1.28 29.34 4.57
N LEU A 63 1.61 28.20 3.95
CA LEU A 63 2.82 28.07 3.12
C LEU A 63 2.77 28.97 1.87
N ALA A 64 1.59 29.21 1.31
CA ALA A 64 1.42 30.14 0.20
C ALA A 64 1.55 31.61 0.62
N ALA A 65 1.02 31.98 1.80
CA ALA A 65 1.21 33.31 2.38
C ALA A 65 2.69 33.61 2.65
N ASP A 66 3.46 32.60 3.05
CA ASP A 66 4.91 32.69 3.22
C ASP A 66 5.70 32.67 1.89
N GLY A 67 5.01 32.59 0.74
CA GLY A 67 5.63 32.55 -0.58
C GLY A 67 6.39 31.26 -0.91
N LEU A 68 6.17 30.16 -0.16
CA LEU A 68 6.89 28.88 -0.34
C LEU A 68 6.20 27.93 -1.31
N VAL A 69 4.87 28.04 -1.44
CA VAL A 69 4.04 27.14 -2.24
C VAL A 69 3.13 27.96 -3.13
N VAL A 70 2.89 27.48 -4.34
CA VAL A 70 1.80 27.96 -5.20
C VAL A 70 0.84 26.79 -5.46
N VAL A 71 -0.46 27.09 -5.43
CA VAL A 71 -1.50 26.13 -5.74
C VAL A 71 -2.20 26.59 -7.01
N ARG A 72 -2.17 25.75 -8.05
CA ARG A 72 -2.74 26.06 -9.37
C ARG A 72 -3.58 24.88 -9.88
N PRO A 73 -4.53 25.10 -10.79
CA PRO A 73 -5.13 24.03 -11.56
C PRO A 73 -4.05 23.27 -12.32
N SER A 74 -4.20 21.94 -12.47
CA SER A 74 -3.31 21.12 -13.28
C SER A 74 -3.38 21.56 -14.76
N GLU A 75 -2.28 21.48 -15.47
CA GLU A 75 -2.20 21.77 -16.90
C GLU A 75 -2.95 20.74 -17.74
N THR A 76 -3.00 19.50 -17.26
CA THR A 76 -3.65 18.36 -17.95
C THR A 76 -5.13 18.22 -17.61
N ASP A 77 -5.56 18.61 -16.39
CA ASP A 77 -6.96 18.58 -15.96
C ASP A 77 -7.22 19.73 -14.97
N ARG A 78 -7.93 20.77 -15.43
CA ARG A 78 -8.25 21.96 -14.62
C ARG A 78 -9.11 21.69 -13.38
N ARG A 79 -9.74 20.51 -13.28
CA ARG A 79 -10.50 20.08 -12.09
C ARG A 79 -9.57 19.61 -10.97
N VAL A 80 -8.34 19.27 -11.32
CA VAL A 80 -7.30 18.84 -10.38
C VAL A 80 -6.48 20.05 -9.96
N ARG A 81 -6.28 20.23 -8.65
CA ARG A 81 -5.39 21.27 -8.11
C ARG A 81 -4.06 20.69 -7.71
N THR A 82 -2.98 21.31 -8.15
CA THR A 82 -1.61 20.90 -7.89
C THR A 82 -0.92 21.94 -6.99
N ALA A 83 -0.23 21.47 -5.95
CA ALA A 83 0.68 22.26 -5.15
C ALA A 83 2.12 22.11 -5.72
N ARG A 84 2.82 23.24 -5.88
CA ARG A 84 4.22 23.27 -6.33
C ARG A 84 5.05 24.17 -5.42
N LEU A 85 6.30 23.79 -5.19
CA LEU A 85 7.24 24.65 -4.47
C LEU A 85 7.67 25.84 -5.35
N THR A 86 7.76 27.01 -4.75
CA THR A 86 8.44 28.17 -5.35
C THR A 86 9.96 28.00 -5.24
N ARG A 87 10.72 28.92 -5.83
CA ARG A 87 12.19 28.96 -5.61
C ARG A 87 12.55 29.08 -4.11
N ALA A 88 11.81 29.89 -3.37
CA ALA A 88 11.95 30.01 -1.91
C ALA A 88 11.55 28.72 -1.19
N GLY A 89 10.48 28.05 -1.64
CA GLY A 89 10.06 26.75 -1.10
C GLY A 89 11.07 25.64 -1.32
N LEU A 90 11.73 25.61 -2.48
CA LEU A 90 12.83 24.67 -2.76
C LEU A 90 14.04 24.92 -1.86
N ALA A 91 14.40 26.20 -1.67
CA ALA A 91 15.51 26.57 -0.76
C ALA A 91 15.19 26.21 0.71
N GLU A 92 13.94 26.46 1.16
CA GLU A 92 13.49 26.09 2.49
C GLU A 92 13.50 24.56 2.70
N ARG A 93 13.06 23.79 1.70
CA ARG A 93 13.11 22.33 1.75
C ARG A 93 14.55 21.82 1.86
N ALA A 94 15.47 22.35 1.06
CA ALA A 94 16.90 21.99 1.12
C ALA A 94 17.52 22.30 2.49
N GLU A 95 17.12 23.41 3.12
CA GLU A 95 17.56 23.77 4.47
C GLU A 95 16.99 22.80 5.53
N LEU A 96 15.72 22.39 5.40
CA LEU A 96 15.11 21.37 6.27
C LEU A 96 15.83 20.02 6.11
N ASP A 97 16.15 19.59 4.88
CA ASP A 97 16.91 18.37 4.61
C ASP A 97 18.28 18.42 5.31
N ARG A 98 19.03 19.52 5.14
CA ARG A 98 20.34 19.68 5.77
C ARG A 98 20.28 19.62 7.31
N ARG A 99 19.28 20.23 7.93
CA ARG A 99 19.09 20.20 9.39
C ARG A 99 18.65 18.83 9.88
N ASN A 100 17.81 18.15 9.12
CA ASN A 100 17.41 16.79 9.44
C ASN A 100 18.61 15.83 9.40
N ASP A 101 19.51 16.00 8.42
CA ASP A 101 20.75 15.24 8.34
C ASP A 101 21.68 15.53 9.53
N ALA A 102 21.74 16.79 9.99
CA ALA A 102 22.49 17.15 11.18
C ALA A 102 21.93 16.49 12.46
N VAL A 103 20.60 16.44 12.60
CA VAL A 103 19.93 15.70 13.69
C VAL A 103 20.24 14.22 13.61
N ALA A 104 20.12 13.62 12.43
CA ALA A 104 20.44 12.21 12.22
C ALA A 104 21.92 11.92 12.59
N SER A 105 22.84 12.77 12.16
CA SER A 105 24.26 12.67 12.50
C SER A 105 24.50 12.75 14.01
N SER A 106 23.85 13.68 14.72
CA SER A 106 23.96 13.84 16.17
C SER A 106 23.43 12.62 16.95
N ILE A 107 22.50 11.87 16.38
CA ILE A 107 22.01 10.61 16.96
C ILE A 107 23.05 9.50 16.81
N LEU A 108 23.75 9.48 15.67
CA LEU A 108 24.71 8.43 15.33
C LEU A 108 26.12 8.69 15.90
N GLU A 109 26.52 9.95 16.09
CA GLU A 109 27.87 10.34 16.52
C GLU A 109 28.33 9.64 17.81
N PRO A 110 27.50 9.54 18.89
CA PRO A 110 27.93 8.91 20.15
C PRO A 110 28.03 7.36 20.05
N LEU A 111 27.62 6.77 18.94
CA LEU A 111 27.58 5.32 18.77
C LEU A 111 28.84 4.81 18.07
N GLY A 112 29.35 3.65 18.51
CA GLY A 112 30.38 2.93 17.77
C GLY A 112 29.85 2.37 16.44
N GLU A 113 30.75 2.06 15.51
CA GLU A 113 30.42 1.61 14.15
C GLU A 113 29.42 0.45 14.12
N ALA A 114 29.67 -0.60 14.93
CA ALA A 114 28.76 -1.75 15.01
C ALA A 114 27.37 -1.37 15.55
N GLN A 115 27.29 -0.39 16.46
CA GLN A 115 26.00 0.09 17.00
C GLN A 115 25.25 0.93 15.95
N ARG A 116 25.95 1.75 15.16
CA ARG A 116 25.37 2.52 14.05
C ARG A 116 24.76 1.59 13.01
N ALA A 117 25.53 0.58 12.55
CA ALA A 117 25.05 -0.40 11.58
C ALA A 117 23.78 -1.10 12.08
N ARG A 118 23.77 -1.58 13.34
CA ARG A 118 22.61 -2.22 13.95
C ARG A 118 21.40 -1.30 14.08
N LEU A 119 21.61 -0.03 14.42
CA LEU A 119 20.54 0.95 14.53
C LEU A 119 19.90 1.21 13.15
N VAL A 120 20.72 1.46 12.12
CA VAL A 120 20.23 1.71 10.75
C VAL A 120 19.46 0.50 10.22
N GLU A 121 19.97 -0.73 10.43
CA GLU A 121 19.27 -1.96 10.07
C GLU A 121 17.94 -2.10 10.80
N ALA A 122 17.91 -1.86 12.12
CA ALA A 122 16.69 -1.91 12.90
C ALA A 122 15.67 -0.86 12.44
N MET A 123 16.09 0.37 12.11
CA MET A 123 15.22 1.42 11.56
C MET A 123 14.61 0.99 10.23
N ALA A 124 15.38 0.41 9.33
CA ALA A 124 14.87 -0.11 8.06
C ALA A 124 13.85 -1.24 8.26
N VAL A 125 14.04 -2.11 9.26
CA VAL A 125 13.05 -3.14 9.62
C VAL A 125 11.76 -2.50 10.14
N VAL A 126 11.87 -1.55 11.06
CA VAL A 126 10.72 -0.84 11.65
C VAL A 126 9.93 -0.09 10.57
N GLU A 127 10.62 0.65 9.70
CA GLU A 127 10.01 1.36 8.58
C GLU A 127 9.21 0.42 7.67
N ARG A 128 9.82 -0.68 7.24
CA ARG A 128 9.14 -1.69 6.40
C ARG A 128 7.89 -2.26 7.06
N LEU A 129 7.96 -2.60 8.35
CA LEU A 129 6.82 -3.18 9.07
C LEU A 129 5.71 -2.15 9.31
N LEU A 130 6.05 -0.91 9.64
CA LEU A 130 5.07 0.17 9.77
C LEU A 130 4.41 0.48 8.43
N THR A 131 5.17 0.58 7.36
CA THR A 131 4.65 0.76 5.99
C THR A 131 3.73 -0.39 5.61
N ALA A 132 4.13 -1.65 5.87
CA ALA A 132 3.28 -2.82 5.62
C ALA A 132 1.96 -2.77 6.38
N SER A 133 1.95 -2.22 7.59
CA SER A 133 0.73 -2.09 8.42
C SER A 133 -0.29 -1.09 7.85
N MET A 134 0.15 -0.13 7.07
CA MET A 134 -0.70 0.89 6.41
C MET A 134 -1.32 0.39 5.11
N ILE A 135 -0.81 -0.71 4.54
CA ILE A 135 -1.30 -1.25 3.27
C ILE A 135 -2.68 -1.87 3.47
N ARG A 136 -3.63 -1.47 2.64
CA ARG A 136 -5.00 -2.00 2.61
C ARG A 136 -5.18 -2.89 1.39
N LEU A 137 -5.83 -4.05 1.59
CA LEU A 137 -6.22 -4.95 0.51
C LEU A 137 -7.72 -4.83 0.30
N GLN A 138 -8.15 -4.53 -0.93
CA GLN A 138 -9.56 -4.35 -1.25
C GLN A 138 -9.90 -5.00 -2.59
N PRO A 139 -11.12 -5.59 -2.72
CA PRO A 139 -11.65 -5.94 -4.02
C PRO A 139 -11.72 -4.69 -4.89
N CYS A 140 -11.38 -4.85 -6.16
CA CYS A 140 -11.33 -3.76 -7.12
C CYS A 140 -11.86 -4.22 -8.47
N ASP A 141 -12.70 -3.43 -9.11
CA ASP A 141 -13.11 -3.69 -10.50
C ASP A 141 -11.87 -3.60 -11.40
N PRO A 142 -11.64 -4.58 -12.29
CA PRO A 142 -10.51 -4.55 -13.23
C PRO A 142 -10.43 -3.30 -14.11
N ARG A 143 -11.57 -2.62 -14.33
CA ARG A 143 -11.66 -1.37 -15.09
C ARG A 143 -11.28 -0.12 -14.27
N HIS A 144 -11.19 -0.24 -12.95
CA HIS A 144 -10.81 0.87 -12.08
C HIS A 144 -9.37 1.33 -12.38
N PRO A 145 -9.04 2.64 -12.31
CA PRO A 145 -7.70 3.16 -12.58
C PRO A 145 -6.58 2.46 -11.78
N HIS A 146 -6.80 2.18 -10.50
CA HIS A 146 -5.81 1.48 -9.66
C HIS A 146 -5.56 0.04 -10.13
N ALA A 147 -6.60 -0.67 -10.55
CA ALA A 147 -6.48 -2.01 -11.09
C ALA A 147 -5.69 -2.01 -12.40
N ARG A 148 -6.03 -1.10 -13.33
CA ARG A 148 -5.31 -0.95 -14.60
C ARG A 148 -3.85 -0.57 -14.40
N SER A 149 -3.56 0.35 -13.46
CA SER A 149 -2.20 0.73 -13.11
C SER A 149 -1.39 -0.46 -12.57
N SER A 150 -1.95 -1.22 -11.60
CA SER A 150 -1.29 -2.40 -11.04
C SER A 150 -1.05 -3.49 -12.08
N LEU A 151 -2.06 -3.78 -12.90
CA LEU A 151 -1.96 -4.80 -13.97
C LEU A 151 -0.96 -4.36 -15.05
N GLY A 152 -0.96 -3.08 -15.45
CA GLY A 152 0.02 -2.54 -16.38
C GLY A 152 1.46 -2.67 -15.87
N SER A 153 1.69 -2.33 -14.60
CA SER A 153 3.00 -2.49 -13.97
C SER A 153 3.42 -3.96 -13.86
N TYR A 154 2.49 -4.85 -13.54
CA TYR A 154 2.72 -6.30 -13.53
C TYR A 154 3.17 -6.80 -14.90
N PHE A 155 2.44 -6.47 -15.97
CA PHE A 155 2.78 -6.90 -17.33
C PHE A 155 4.10 -6.28 -17.82
N ALA A 156 4.37 -5.02 -17.50
CA ALA A 156 5.64 -4.38 -17.81
C ALA A 156 6.82 -5.09 -17.12
N GLU A 157 6.66 -5.51 -15.88
CA GLU A 157 7.70 -6.29 -15.18
C GLU A 157 7.90 -7.66 -15.81
N LEU A 158 6.84 -8.37 -16.22
CA LEU A 158 6.98 -9.64 -16.91
C LEU A 158 7.73 -9.47 -18.25
N ALA A 159 7.38 -8.44 -19.02
CA ALA A 159 8.05 -8.12 -20.29
C ALA A 159 9.54 -7.82 -20.08
N ALA A 160 9.91 -7.18 -18.99
CA ALA A 160 11.30 -6.89 -18.66
C ALA A 160 12.09 -8.10 -18.12
N ARG A 161 11.41 -9.07 -17.47
CA ARG A 161 12.07 -10.21 -16.80
C ARG A 161 12.12 -11.48 -17.64
N PHE A 162 11.21 -11.65 -18.60
CA PHE A 162 11.14 -12.88 -19.38
C PHE A 162 12.07 -12.82 -20.59
N ASP A 163 12.79 -13.90 -20.81
CA ASP A 163 13.60 -14.09 -22.00
C ASP A 163 12.69 -14.03 -23.25
N GLY A 164 12.93 -13.09 -24.15
CA GLY A 164 12.08 -12.86 -25.33
C GLY A 164 10.84 -12.01 -25.09
N GLY A 165 10.68 -11.40 -23.89
CA GLY A 165 9.57 -10.55 -23.52
C GLY A 165 8.29 -11.30 -23.12
N PHE A 166 7.22 -10.54 -22.91
CA PHE A 166 5.90 -11.07 -22.54
C PHE A 166 4.82 -10.45 -23.42
N ASP A 167 4.06 -11.30 -24.07
CA ASP A 167 2.90 -10.94 -24.88
C ASP A 167 1.63 -11.41 -24.17
N ILE A 168 0.78 -10.46 -23.78
CA ILE A 168 -0.43 -10.74 -23.03
C ILE A 168 -1.43 -11.57 -23.82
N ASP A 169 -1.51 -11.36 -25.14
CA ASP A 169 -2.48 -12.07 -25.99
C ASP A 169 -2.13 -13.55 -26.14
N ARG A 170 -0.84 -13.90 -26.00
CA ARG A 170 -0.36 -15.28 -25.98
C ARG A 170 -0.49 -15.96 -24.61
N ALA A 171 -0.61 -15.18 -23.54
CA ALA A 171 -0.66 -15.67 -22.16
C ALA A 171 -2.05 -16.16 -21.73
N ASN A 172 -2.98 -16.40 -22.66
CA ASN A 172 -4.38 -16.72 -22.38
C ASN A 172 -5.02 -15.63 -21.46
N PRO A 173 -5.26 -14.43 -22.00
CA PRO A 173 -5.75 -13.31 -21.21
C PRO A 173 -7.13 -13.63 -20.62
N ASP A 174 -7.29 -13.32 -19.32
CA ASP A 174 -8.62 -13.36 -18.72
C ASP A 174 -9.44 -12.18 -19.24
N ASP A 175 -10.73 -12.43 -19.55
CA ASP A 175 -11.67 -11.33 -19.72
C ASP A 175 -11.82 -10.59 -18.38
N PRO A 176 -11.94 -9.26 -18.38
CA PRO A 176 -12.21 -8.51 -17.15
C PRO A 176 -13.39 -9.05 -16.33
N SER A 177 -14.39 -9.68 -16.98
CA SER A 177 -15.52 -10.34 -16.32
C SER A 177 -15.14 -11.61 -15.55
N ASP A 178 -14.03 -12.27 -15.89
CA ASP A 178 -13.51 -13.42 -15.15
C ASP A 178 -12.96 -13.04 -13.77
N LEU A 179 -12.63 -11.76 -13.57
CA LEU A 179 -12.02 -11.23 -12.35
C LEU A 179 -12.99 -10.43 -11.48
N VAL A 180 -14.28 -10.61 -11.69
CA VAL A 180 -15.34 -10.04 -10.85
C VAL A 180 -16.30 -11.16 -10.37
N PRO A 181 -16.96 -11.00 -9.21
CA PRO A 181 -17.93 -11.97 -8.74
C PRO A 181 -19.08 -12.18 -9.75
N PRO A 182 -19.59 -13.41 -9.92
CA PRO A 182 -19.19 -14.63 -9.21
C PRO A 182 -18.03 -15.41 -9.87
N ALA A 183 -17.53 -14.99 -11.05
CA ALA A 183 -16.52 -15.73 -11.82
C ALA A 183 -15.13 -15.66 -11.17
N GLY A 184 -14.84 -14.59 -10.44
CA GLY A 184 -13.55 -14.38 -9.82
C GLY A 184 -13.47 -13.14 -8.96
N LEU A 185 -12.26 -12.65 -8.75
CA LEU A 185 -11.97 -11.48 -7.92
C LEU A 185 -10.61 -10.90 -8.28
N LEU A 186 -10.52 -9.58 -8.33
CA LEU A 186 -9.23 -8.87 -8.29
C LEU A 186 -9.08 -8.15 -6.95
N LEU A 187 -7.97 -8.37 -6.26
CA LEU A 187 -7.53 -7.58 -5.10
C LEU A 187 -6.50 -6.56 -5.54
N VAL A 188 -6.64 -5.34 -5.08
CA VAL A 188 -5.61 -4.30 -5.18
C VAL A 188 -5.15 -3.92 -3.79
N ALA A 189 -3.83 -3.88 -3.62
CA ALA A 189 -3.17 -3.37 -2.42
C ALA A 189 -2.90 -1.89 -2.61
N THR A 190 -3.29 -1.07 -1.64
CA THR A 190 -3.03 0.38 -1.67
C THR A 190 -2.27 0.82 -0.43
N LEU A 191 -1.31 1.72 -0.64
CA LEU A 191 -0.57 2.43 0.40
C LEU A 191 -0.81 3.92 0.20
N ASN A 192 -1.36 4.60 1.21
CA ASN A 192 -1.68 6.03 1.14
C ASN A 192 -2.54 6.43 -0.09
N GLY A 193 -3.42 5.52 -0.53
CA GLY A 193 -4.30 5.72 -1.68
C GLY A 193 -3.68 5.33 -3.03
N GLU A 194 -2.38 5.03 -3.10
CA GLU A 194 -1.70 4.62 -4.33
C GLU A 194 -1.63 3.08 -4.44
N PRO A 195 -1.82 2.51 -5.64
CA PRO A 195 -1.74 1.07 -5.83
C PRO A 195 -0.29 0.58 -5.74
N VAL A 196 -0.05 -0.41 -4.87
CA VAL A 196 1.27 -0.97 -4.61
C VAL A 196 1.35 -2.48 -4.85
N GLY A 197 0.29 -3.08 -5.32
CA GLY A 197 0.26 -4.50 -5.65
C GLY A 197 -1.12 -4.98 -6.04
N CYS A 198 -1.20 -6.16 -6.64
CA CYS A 198 -2.45 -6.81 -6.98
C CYS A 198 -2.32 -8.33 -6.91
N GLY A 199 -3.46 -9.00 -6.97
CA GLY A 199 -3.57 -10.44 -7.15
C GLY A 199 -4.99 -10.80 -7.56
N ALA A 200 -5.13 -11.73 -8.48
CA ALA A 200 -6.40 -12.15 -9.03
C ALA A 200 -6.76 -13.58 -8.64
N LEU A 201 -8.03 -13.85 -8.58
CA LEU A 201 -8.61 -15.16 -8.38
C LEU A 201 -9.64 -15.41 -9.48
N ARG A 202 -9.56 -16.56 -10.12
CA ARG A 202 -10.55 -17.07 -11.08
C ARG A 202 -11.11 -18.38 -10.58
N HIS A 203 -12.43 -18.54 -10.65
CA HIS A 203 -13.12 -19.76 -10.22
C HIS A 203 -13.32 -20.72 -11.39
N HIS A 204 -13.09 -22.00 -11.15
CA HIS A 204 -13.25 -23.06 -12.14
C HIS A 204 -14.19 -24.16 -11.65
N ASP A 205 -14.82 -24.86 -12.61
CA ASP A 205 -15.74 -25.97 -12.34
C ASP A 205 -16.84 -25.61 -11.33
N VAL A 206 -17.52 -24.47 -11.54
CA VAL A 206 -18.58 -24.02 -10.65
C VAL A 206 -19.77 -24.99 -10.72
N ARG A 207 -20.00 -25.73 -9.63
CA ARG A 207 -21.10 -26.68 -9.47
C ARG A 207 -21.97 -26.24 -8.30
N ARG A 208 -23.29 -26.16 -8.52
CA ARG A 208 -24.24 -25.72 -7.48
C ARG A 208 -23.89 -24.38 -6.84
N GLY A 209 -23.32 -23.47 -7.62
CA GLY A 209 -22.93 -22.14 -7.15
C GLY A 209 -21.60 -22.06 -6.39
N ALA A 210 -20.86 -23.19 -6.24
CA ALA A 210 -19.55 -23.20 -5.61
C ALA A 210 -18.45 -23.70 -6.57
N PRO A 211 -17.28 -23.07 -6.65
CA PRO A 211 -16.16 -23.53 -7.46
C PRO A 211 -15.54 -24.78 -6.83
N HIS A 212 -15.13 -25.73 -7.68
CA HIS A 212 -14.39 -26.89 -7.20
C HIS A 212 -12.95 -26.53 -6.86
N TRP A 213 -12.33 -25.68 -7.69
CA TRP A 213 -11.01 -25.12 -7.46
C TRP A 213 -10.95 -23.68 -7.98
N SER A 214 -9.94 -22.93 -7.53
CA SER A 214 -9.71 -21.55 -7.97
C SER A 214 -8.26 -21.36 -8.39
N GLU A 215 -8.04 -20.52 -9.39
CA GLU A 215 -6.75 -20.18 -9.91
C GLU A 215 -6.33 -18.80 -9.37
N ILE A 216 -5.13 -18.74 -8.79
CA ILE A 216 -4.50 -17.48 -8.39
C ILE A 216 -3.62 -17.00 -9.53
N LYS A 217 -3.84 -15.77 -9.96
CA LYS A 217 -3.17 -15.14 -11.10
C LYS A 217 -2.70 -13.73 -10.74
N ARG A 218 -1.77 -13.19 -11.53
CA ARG A 218 -1.39 -11.77 -11.50
C ARG A 218 -0.96 -11.26 -10.13
N LEU A 219 -0.31 -12.12 -9.34
CA LEU A 219 0.22 -11.75 -8.03
C LEU A 219 1.48 -10.89 -8.21
N TRP A 220 1.36 -9.64 -7.83
CA TRP A 220 2.43 -8.66 -8.03
C TRP A 220 2.50 -7.65 -6.89
N VAL A 221 3.71 -7.19 -6.61
CA VAL A 221 4.01 -6.16 -5.61
C VAL A 221 5.06 -5.22 -6.19
N VAL A 222 4.82 -3.92 -6.09
CA VAL A 222 5.78 -2.90 -6.52
C VAL A 222 7.13 -3.10 -5.84
N PRO A 223 8.27 -2.98 -6.56
CA PRO A 223 9.60 -3.24 -5.99
C PRO A 223 9.91 -2.49 -4.69
N THR A 224 9.45 -1.25 -4.56
CA THR A 224 9.72 -0.37 -3.42
C THR A 224 9.13 -0.84 -2.08
N VAL A 225 8.12 -1.73 -2.09
CA VAL A 225 7.50 -2.26 -0.87
C VAL A 225 7.69 -3.78 -0.72
N ARG A 226 8.55 -4.40 -1.56
CA ARG A 226 8.92 -5.82 -1.39
C ARG A 226 9.71 -6.04 -0.10
N GLY A 227 9.75 -7.28 0.36
CA GLY A 227 10.39 -7.62 1.63
C GLY A 227 9.54 -7.32 2.88
N ALA A 228 8.41 -6.60 2.73
CA ALA A 228 7.47 -6.30 3.82
C ALA A 228 6.35 -7.35 3.98
N GLY A 229 6.42 -8.49 3.29
CA GLY A 229 5.44 -9.57 3.39
C GLY A 229 4.14 -9.34 2.64
N LEU A 230 4.03 -8.30 1.78
CA LEU A 230 2.81 -7.98 1.05
C LEU A 230 2.38 -9.07 0.07
N GLY A 231 3.32 -9.69 -0.66
CA GLY A 231 3.02 -10.80 -1.57
C GLY A 231 2.35 -11.96 -0.85
N ARG A 232 2.90 -12.34 0.31
CA ARG A 232 2.30 -13.36 1.19
C ARG A 232 0.90 -12.96 1.70
N ARG A 233 0.71 -11.71 2.10
CA ARG A 233 -0.60 -11.20 2.54
C ARG A 233 -1.65 -11.25 1.42
N LEU A 234 -1.27 -10.90 0.19
CA LEU A 234 -2.13 -11.02 -0.99
C LEU A 234 -2.49 -12.48 -1.25
N LEU A 235 -1.48 -13.37 -1.27
CA LEU A 235 -1.68 -14.80 -1.46
C LEU A 235 -2.66 -15.39 -0.45
N VAL A 236 -2.44 -15.16 0.84
CA VAL A 236 -3.32 -15.62 1.93
C VAL A 236 -4.72 -15.02 1.81
N ALA A 237 -4.85 -13.75 1.45
CA ALA A 237 -6.15 -13.12 1.25
C ALA A 237 -6.93 -13.74 0.08
N LEU A 238 -6.25 -14.10 -1.01
CA LEU A 238 -6.87 -14.81 -2.15
C LEU A 238 -7.28 -16.24 -1.76
N GLU A 239 -6.44 -16.99 -1.03
CA GLU A 239 -6.78 -18.31 -0.49
C GLU A 239 -8.05 -18.25 0.39
N GLN A 240 -8.14 -17.26 1.29
CA GLN A 240 -9.31 -17.06 2.14
C GLN A 240 -10.58 -16.76 1.33
N ARG A 241 -10.45 -15.98 0.25
CA ARG A 241 -11.58 -15.67 -0.65
C ARG A 241 -12.00 -16.90 -1.47
N ALA A 242 -11.04 -17.70 -1.95
CA ALA A 242 -11.32 -18.97 -2.62
C ALA A 242 -12.06 -19.93 -1.70
N ALA A 243 -11.59 -20.12 -0.46
CA ALA A 243 -12.24 -20.95 0.53
C ALA A 243 -13.66 -20.46 0.89
N ALA A 244 -13.84 -19.14 1.03
CA ALA A 244 -15.15 -18.53 1.30
C ALA A 244 -16.13 -18.71 0.14
N ALA A 245 -15.64 -18.76 -1.11
CA ALA A 245 -16.44 -19.10 -2.28
C ALA A 245 -16.76 -20.61 -2.41
N GLY A 246 -16.15 -21.46 -1.58
CA GLY A 246 -16.37 -22.92 -1.56
C GLY A 246 -15.31 -23.75 -2.28
N ALA A 247 -14.25 -23.12 -2.82
CA ALA A 247 -13.16 -23.86 -3.42
C ALA A 247 -12.38 -24.69 -2.38
N ARG A 248 -12.06 -25.92 -2.73
CA ARG A 248 -11.28 -26.83 -1.89
C ARG A 248 -9.79 -26.79 -2.18
N THR A 249 -9.44 -26.22 -3.32
CA THR A 249 -8.09 -26.22 -3.86
C THR A 249 -7.83 -24.91 -4.57
N VAL A 250 -6.61 -24.38 -4.43
CA VAL A 250 -6.10 -23.31 -5.26
C VAL A 250 -4.93 -23.80 -6.08
N ARG A 251 -4.85 -23.34 -7.33
CA ARG A 251 -3.78 -23.62 -8.27
C ARG A 251 -3.19 -22.30 -8.77
N LEU A 252 -1.97 -22.36 -9.21
CA LEU A 252 -1.29 -21.27 -9.88
C LEU A 252 -0.18 -21.80 -10.77
N ASP A 253 0.16 -21.02 -11.77
CA ASP A 253 1.33 -21.24 -12.61
C ASP A 253 2.30 -20.06 -12.51
N THR A 254 3.58 -20.29 -12.83
CA THR A 254 4.60 -19.25 -12.76
C THR A 254 5.79 -19.53 -13.66
N ASN A 255 6.54 -18.49 -13.98
CA ASN A 255 7.76 -18.59 -14.76
C ASN A 255 8.97 -18.86 -13.85
N ARG A 256 9.93 -19.64 -14.34
CA ARG A 256 11.16 -20.01 -13.62
C ARG A 256 12.00 -18.81 -13.16
N VAL A 257 11.95 -17.67 -13.86
CA VAL A 257 12.71 -16.45 -13.49
C VAL A 257 12.13 -15.74 -12.28
N LEU A 258 10.92 -16.10 -11.84
CA LEU A 258 10.25 -15.49 -10.68
C LEU A 258 10.60 -16.29 -9.40
N THR A 259 11.89 -16.40 -9.10
CA THR A 259 12.43 -17.25 -8.03
C THR A 259 11.90 -16.90 -6.64
N GLU A 260 11.66 -15.60 -6.38
CA GLU A 260 11.11 -15.12 -5.12
C GLU A 260 9.66 -15.60 -4.92
N ALA A 261 8.87 -15.61 -6.00
CA ALA A 261 7.49 -16.10 -5.97
C ALA A 261 7.46 -17.63 -5.76
N ILE A 262 8.30 -18.38 -6.46
CA ILE A 262 8.43 -19.84 -6.31
C ILE A 262 8.81 -20.19 -4.87
N THR A 263 9.77 -19.49 -4.29
CA THR A 263 10.22 -19.69 -2.90
C THR A 263 9.05 -19.42 -1.94
N MET A 264 8.31 -18.35 -2.15
CA MET A 264 7.13 -18.02 -1.35
C MET A 264 6.04 -19.09 -1.45
N TYR A 265 5.71 -19.56 -2.65
CA TYR A 265 4.67 -20.60 -2.83
C TYR A 265 5.04 -21.88 -2.08
N ARG A 266 6.29 -22.34 -2.21
CA ARG A 266 6.77 -23.53 -1.48
C ARG A 266 6.71 -23.34 0.04
N ALA A 267 7.11 -22.17 0.53
CA ALA A 267 7.04 -21.82 1.95
C ALA A 267 5.60 -21.75 2.49
N GLU A 268 4.62 -21.39 1.64
CA GLU A 268 3.20 -21.37 1.97
C GLU A 268 2.50 -22.73 1.80
N GLY A 269 3.23 -23.79 1.49
CA GLY A 269 2.70 -25.17 1.44
C GLY A 269 2.10 -25.57 0.10
N TYR A 270 2.41 -24.84 -0.96
CA TYR A 270 2.09 -25.26 -2.31
C TYR A 270 3.00 -26.43 -2.74
N ARG A 271 2.40 -27.39 -3.43
CA ARG A 271 3.11 -28.54 -4.02
C ARG A 271 3.12 -28.37 -5.53
N GLU A 272 4.24 -28.70 -6.13
CA GLU A 272 4.37 -28.70 -7.59
C GLU A 272 3.56 -29.86 -8.19
N ILE A 273 2.86 -29.59 -9.27
CA ILE A 273 1.97 -30.52 -9.98
C ILE A 273 2.26 -30.50 -11.49
N PRO A 274 1.80 -31.47 -12.28
CA PRO A 274 1.81 -31.37 -13.73
C PRO A 274 1.02 -30.18 -14.24
N ALA A 275 1.35 -29.72 -15.46
CA ALA A 275 0.64 -28.62 -16.12
C ALA A 275 -0.87 -28.85 -16.14
N PHE A 276 -1.64 -27.85 -15.75
CA PHE A 276 -3.11 -27.87 -15.80
C PHE A 276 -3.69 -26.91 -16.84
N ASN A 277 -2.82 -26.14 -17.49
CA ASN A 277 -3.15 -25.19 -18.56
C ASN A 277 -2.00 -25.15 -19.57
N ASP A 278 -2.25 -24.50 -20.71
CA ASP A 278 -1.31 -24.37 -21.84
C ASP A 278 -0.64 -22.99 -21.86
N ASN A 279 -0.40 -22.36 -20.71
CA ASN A 279 0.28 -21.07 -20.62
C ASN A 279 1.73 -21.20 -21.13
N PRO A 280 2.09 -20.58 -22.27
CA PRO A 280 3.41 -20.76 -22.89
C PRO A 280 4.55 -20.14 -22.08
N TYR A 281 4.24 -19.29 -21.12
CA TYR A 281 5.21 -18.64 -20.24
C TYR A 281 5.40 -19.36 -18.90
N ALA A 282 4.57 -20.37 -18.60
CA ALA A 282 4.67 -21.13 -17.37
C ALA A 282 5.75 -22.21 -17.47
N HIS A 283 6.49 -22.40 -16.37
CA HIS A 283 7.49 -23.46 -16.23
C HIS A 283 7.22 -24.29 -14.97
N HIS A 284 6.41 -23.78 -14.05
CA HIS A 284 6.03 -24.42 -12.80
C HIS A 284 4.54 -24.26 -12.55
N TRP A 285 3.90 -25.32 -12.12
CA TRP A 285 2.48 -25.37 -11.73
C TRP A 285 2.39 -25.84 -10.29
N PHE A 286 1.61 -25.17 -9.49
CA PHE A 286 1.49 -25.44 -8.07
C PHE A 286 0.03 -25.60 -7.65
N GLU A 287 -0.19 -26.44 -6.64
CA GLU A 287 -1.48 -26.65 -6.00
C GLU A 287 -1.36 -26.63 -4.48
N LYS A 288 -2.39 -26.09 -3.83
CA LYS A 288 -2.57 -26.14 -2.38
C LYS A 288 -4.00 -26.47 -2.04
N ARG A 289 -4.19 -27.46 -1.16
CA ARG A 289 -5.49 -27.76 -0.58
C ARG A 289 -5.82 -26.73 0.49
N LEU A 290 -7.03 -26.17 0.42
CA LEU A 290 -7.53 -25.24 1.42
C LEU A 290 -8.18 -26.03 2.56
N ALA A 291 -7.95 -25.57 3.79
CA ALA A 291 -8.73 -26.07 4.92
C ALA A 291 -10.22 -25.73 4.71
N PRO A 292 -11.15 -26.65 5.06
CA PRO A 292 -12.58 -26.34 5.00
C PRO A 292 -12.85 -25.02 5.72
N GLY A 293 -13.55 -24.09 5.06
CA GLY A 293 -13.80 -22.75 5.59
C GLY A 293 -14.64 -22.78 6.86
N GLY A 294 -13.97 -22.89 7.99
CA GLY A 294 -14.51 -22.55 9.30
C GLY A 294 -13.99 -21.17 9.69
N PRO A 295 -14.78 -20.29 10.32
CA PRO A 295 -14.30 -19.00 10.77
C PRO A 295 -13.16 -19.24 11.78
N ARG A 296 -11.92 -18.89 11.44
CA ARG A 296 -10.84 -18.83 12.44
C ARG A 296 -11.24 -17.81 13.50
N ARG A 297 -11.59 -18.28 14.69
CA ARG A 297 -11.72 -17.47 15.91
C ARG A 297 -10.37 -16.74 16.11
N GLY A 298 -10.33 -15.46 15.83
CA GLY A 298 -9.12 -14.68 16.08
C GLY A 298 -8.98 -13.36 15.34
N GLN A 299 -10.10 -12.73 14.92
CA GLN A 299 -10.07 -11.28 14.65
C GLN A 299 -11.34 -10.67 15.23
N ALA A 300 -11.32 -10.52 16.55
CA ALA A 300 -12.37 -9.87 17.30
C ALA A 300 -12.25 -8.35 17.16
N ARG A 301 -13.35 -7.75 16.72
CA ARG A 301 -13.89 -6.46 17.14
C ARG A 301 -12.95 -5.25 17.15
N VAL A 302 -12.97 -4.52 16.06
CA VAL A 302 -13.00 -3.07 16.18
C VAL A 302 -14.48 -2.69 16.31
N ALA A 303 -14.87 -2.42 17.55
CA ALA A 303 -16.21 -1.97 17.90
C ALA A 303 -16.46 -0.61 17.27
N SER A 304 -17.49 -0.52 16.44
CA SER A 304 -18.14 0.71 16.02
C SER A 304 -18.85 1.29 17.25
N THR A 305 -18.25 2.23 17.94
CA THR A 305 -18.95 3.10 18.90
C THR A 305 -19.74 4.13 18.09
N ARG A 306 -20.98 3.81 17.80
CA ARG A 306 -21.98 4.84 17.48
C ARG A 306 -22.29 5.61 18.76
N SER A 307 -21.86 6.85 18.81
CA SER A 307 -22.28 7.83 19.81
C SER A 307 -23.74 8.21 19.53
N THR A 308 -24.66 7.65 20.30
CA THR A 308 -26.04 8.15 20.40
C THR A 308 -26.07 9.26 21.43
N ASN A 309 -26.00 10.51 20.96
CA ASN A 309 -26.41 11.66 21.77
C ASN A 309 -27.95 11.65 21.88
N ALA A 310 -28.45 11.17 22.99
CA ALA A 310 -29.83 11.41 23.40
C ALA A 310 -29.88 12.78 24.12
N VAL A 311 -30.47 13.73 23.45
CA VAL A 311 -30.87 14.99 24.08
C VAL A 311 -32.16 14.75 24.86
N SER A 312 -32.07 14.71 26.18
CA SER A 312 -33.22 14.77 27.08
C SER A 312 -33.54 16.22 27.37
N GLY A 313 -34.58 16.72 26.71
CA GLY A 313 -35.21 18.00 27.06
C GLY A 313 -36.07 17.84 28.31
N THR A 314 -35.77 18.61 29.33
CA THR A 314 -36.64 18.85 30.47
C THR A 314 -37.22 20.26 30.35
N ALA A 315 -38.54 20.35 30.21
CA ALA A 315 -39.28 21.59 30.29
C ALA A 315 -39.46 22.01 31.75
N PRO A 316 -39.50 23.29 32.07
CA PRO A 316 -39.84 23.76 33.39
C PRO A 316 -41.36 23.88 33.53
N ALA A 317 -41.92 23.33 34.63
CA ALA A 317 -43.27 23.59 35.09
C ALA A 317 -43.30 24.92 35.83
N GLN A 318 -44.34 25.70 35.50
CA GLN A 318 -44.75 26.90 36.24
C GLN A 318 -45.43 26.53 37.56
N ALA A 319 -45.07 27.21 38.57
CA ALA A 319 -45.94 27.75 39.62
C ALA A 319 -45.21 28.84 40.39
#